data_4cd489924fc2ef5eeb17481f8579d8cb
#
_entry.id   4cd489924fc2ef5eeb17481f8579d8cb
#
_cell.length_a   1.000
_cell.length_b   1.000
_cell.length_c   1.000
_cell.angle_alpha   90.00
_cell.angle_beta   90.00
_cell.angle_gamma   90.00
#
_symmetry.space_group_name_H-M   'P 1'
#
loop_
_entity.id
_entity.type
_entity.pdbx_description
1 polymer ?
#
loop_
_entity_poly.entity_id
_entity_poly.type
_entity_poly.pdbx_seq_one_letter_code
_entity_poly.pdbx_strand_id
1 'polypeptide(L)'
;MDALLYGETLSHQNANHSVSLKGDFWQALANNGNTYTRWVTNPAHIEQTFRAQELLEAMAKSIWDNGEPGVHNNDVINLWNPVKSIGSITTSNPCSEYVFLNNTSCNLSSFNAYRFLTKDEDGKPVFDADALTHAARLAMVCADLNVERGGFPIEEIAEGTYKYRTTGIGFANVGGSLMALGVPYDSDEGRWIASQLCSALTAACW
;
A
#
# COMPACT_ATOMS: atom_id res chain seq x y z
N MET A 1 16.61 16.29 -8.00
CA MET A 1 15.34 16.04 -8.70
C MET A 1 15.53 15.17 -9.94
N ASP A 2 16.55 15.39 -10.74
CA ASP A 2 16.80 14.60 -11.96
C ASP A 2 16.90 13.09 -11.70
N ALA A 3 17.57 12.66 -10.62
CA ALA A 3 17.65 11.24 -10.24
C ALA A 3 16.29 10.62 -9.85
N LEU A 4 15.34 11.42 -9.37
CA LEU A 4 13.98 10.99 -9.04
C LEU A 4 13.08 10.91 -10.27
N LEU A 5 13.32 11.77 -11.26
CA LEU A 5 12.45 11.90 -12.42
C LEU A 5 12.92 11.09 -13.63
N TYR A 6 14.20 10.84 -13.75
CA TYR A 6 14.76 10.21 -14.95
C TYR A 6 15.31 8.82 -14.72
N GLY A 7 15.26 8.32 -13.48
CA GLY A 7 15.61 6.93 -13.16
C GLY A 7 16.94 6.47 -13.74
N GLU A 8 17.81 7.44 -14.07
CA GLU A 8 19.11 7.07 -14.60
C GLU A 8 19.88 6.24 -13.58
N THR A 9 20.29 5.16 -14.05
CA THR A 9 20.73 3.91 -13.46
C THR A 9 21.83 3.98 -12.41
N LEU A 10 22.27 5.11 -11.95
CA LEU A 10 23.50 5.23 -11.17
C LEU A 10 23.35 5.89 -9.79
N SER A 11 22.25 6.55 -9.50
CA SER A 11 22.02 7.10 -8.17
C SER A 11 20.69 6.63 -7.58
N HIS A 12 20.72 6.20 -6.34
CA HIS A 12 19.56 5.84 -5.54
C HIS A 12 18.75 4.60 -6.01
N GLN A 13 19.34 3.68 -6.78
CA GLN A 13 18.66 2.47 -7.27
C GLN A 13 18.12 1.55 -6.16
N ASN A 14 18.70 1.60 -4.97
CA ASN A 14 18.29 0.77 -3.83
C ASN A 14 17.42 1.55 -2.83
N ALA A 15 16.79 2.63 -3.26
CA ALA A 15 15.87 3.43 -2.46
C ALA A 15 14.54 3.60 -3.20
N ASN A 16 13.44 3.40 -2.49
CA ASN A 16 12.12 3.71 -3.02
C ASN A 16 11.83 5.20 -2.82
N HIS A 17 11.37 5.84 -3.87
CA HIS A 17 11.02 7.25 -3.87
C HIS A 17 9.55 7.45 -4.18
N SER A 18 8.93 8.43 -3.51
CA SER A 18 7.54 8.80 -3.78
C SER A 18 7.39 10.30 -3.85
N VAL A 19 6.54 10.76 -4.75
CA VAL A 19 6.17 12.17 -4.89
C VAL A 19 4.75 12.37 -4.36
N SER A 20 4.60 13.30 -3.41
CA SER A 20 3.29 13.67 -2.88
C SER A 20 2.75 14.87 -3.65
N LEU A 21 1.65 14.67 -4.37
CA LEU A 21 0.94 15.69 -5.13
C LEU A 21 -0.29 16.16 -4.35
N LYS A 22 -0.52 17.48 -4.39
CA LYS A 22 -1.65 18.14 -3.73
C LYS A 22 -2.53 18.83 -4.75
N GLY A 23 -3.66 19.39 -4.30
CA GLY A 23 -4.65 20.05 -5.16
C GLY A 23 -4.10 21.19 -6.01
N ASP A 24 -3.10 21.92 -5.52
CA ASP A 24 -2.42 22.96 -6.27
C ASP A 24 -1.71 22.44 -7.54
N PHE A 25 -1.11 21.24 -7.47
CA PHE A 25 -0.55 20.58 -8.65
C PHE A 25 -1.64 20.20 -9.66
N TRP A 26 -2.74 19.61 -9.19
CA TRP A 26 -3.83 19.18 -10.06
C TRP A 26 -4.54 20.37 -10.71
N GLN A 27 -4.71 21.46 -9.97
CA GLN A 27 -5.25 22.72 -10.51
C GLN A 27 -4.30 23.34 -11.56
N ALA A 28 -3.00 23.35 -11.29
CA ALA A 28 -2.01 23.81 -12.25
C ALA A 28 -2.03 22.97 -13.53
N LEU A 29 -2.12 21.63 -13.39
CA LEU A 29 -2.22 20.72 -14.54
C LEU A 29 -3.47 21.02 -15.38
N ALA A 30 -4.65 21.14 -14.75
CA ALA A 30 -5.90 21.42 -15.43
C ALA A 30 -5.90 22.76 -16.17
N ASN A 31 -5.18 23.74 -15.65
CA ASN A 31 -5.06 25.09 -16.22
C ASN A 31 -3.80 25.29 -17.10
N ASN A 32 -3.09 24.22 -17.44
CA ASN A 32 -1.82 24.28 -18.18
C ASN A 32 -0.82 25.26 -17.53
N GLY A 33 -0.79 25.29 -16.21
CA GLY A 33 -0.02 26.22 -15.37
C GLY A 33 1.26 25.62 -14.82
N ASN A 34 1.84 26.33 -13.87
CA ASN A 34 3.07 25.95 -13.19
C ASN A 34 2.81 25.40 -11.79
N THR A 35 3.64 24.46 -11.38
CA THR A 35 3.76 23.95 -10.00
C THR A 35 5.13 24.29 -9.43
N TYR A 36 5.29 24.16 -8.12
CA TYR A 36 6.48 24.66 -7.41
C TYR A 36 6.93 23.65 -6.36
N THR A 37 8.25 23.49 -6.22
CA THR A 37 8.82 22.90 -5.01
C THR A 37 9.09 23.98 -3.97
N ARG A 38 8.93 23.62 -2.70
CA ARG A 38 9.08 24.54 -1.56
C ARG A 38 9.94 23.90 -0.48
N TRP A 39 10.62 24.70 0.28
CA TRP A 39 11.32 24.21 1.45
C TRP A 39 10.33 23.81 2.54
N VAL A 40 10.54 22.64 3.14
CA VAL A 40 9.71 22.17 4.25
C VAL A 40 9.82 23.10 5.48
N THR A 41 11.03 23.60 5.74
CA THR A 41 11.32 24.51 6.86
C THR A 41 10.89 25.97 6.59
N ASN A 42 10.68 26.36 5.33
CA ASN A 42 10.18 27.66 4.93
C ASN A 42 9.27 27.55 3.70
N PRO A 43 7.99 27.22 3.86
CA PRO A 43 7.08 27.04 2.74
C PRO A 43 6.84 28.25 1.84
N ALA A 44 7.21 29.46 2.29
CA ALA A 44 7.18 30.66 1.47
C ALA A 44 8.33 30.69 0.43
N HIS A 45 9.41 29.93 0.66
CA HIS A 45 10.52 29.86 -0.27
C HIS A 45 10.22 28.85 -1.39
N ILE A 46 10.08 29.38 -2.61
CA ILE A 46 9.95 28.56 -3.82
C ILE A 46 11.36 28.23 -4.29
N GLU A 47 11.68 26.94 -4.35
CA GLU A 47 12.98 26.45 -4.78
C GLU A 47 13.06 26.35 -6.30
N GLN A 48 12.07 25.68 -6.89
CA GLN A 48 12.01 25.47 -8.33
C GLN A 48 10.58 25.58 -8.85
N THR A 49 10.47 25.98 -10.12
CA THR A 49 9.21 26.11 -10.84
C THR A 49 9.22 25.15 -12.02
N PHE A 50 8.15 24.41 -12.20
CA PHE A 50 7.95 23.47 -13.30
C PHE A 50 6.61 23.71 -13.99
N ARG A 51 6.53 23.43 -15.28
CA ARG A 51 5.24 23.20 -15.93
C ARG A 51 4.64 21.92 -15.35
N ALA A 52 3.39 21.99 -14.88
CA ALA A 52 2.75 20.82 -14.27
C ALA A 52 2.66 19.64 -15.25
N GLN A 53 2.40 19.90 -16.52
CA GLN A 53 2.36 18.90 -17.58
C GLN A 53 3.72 18.24 -17.80
N GLU A 54 4.79 19.01 -17.90
CA GLU A 54 6.15 18.49 -18.10
C GLU A 54 6.60 17.62 -16.91
N LEU A 55 6.25 18.05 -15.69
CA LEU A 55 6.54 17.27 -14.50
C LEU A 55 5.77 15.94 -14.48
N LEU A 56 4.49 15.94 -14.86
CA LEU A 56 3.69 14.72 -14.96
C LEU A 56 4.26 13.76 -16.00
N GLU A 57 4.63 14.27 -17.18
CA GLU A 57 5.23 13.46 -18.25
C GLU A 57 6.57 12.86 -17.84
N ALA A 58 7.41 13.63 -17.14
CA ALA A 58 8.69 13.14 -16.61
C ALA A 58 8.48 12.04 -15.56
N MET A 59 7.52 12.20 -14.63
CA MET A 59 7.16 11.15 -13.67
C MET A 59 6.63 9.90 -14.39
N ALA A 60 5.71 10.07 -15.33
CA ALA A 60 5.13 8.95 -16.07
C ALA A 60 6.20 8.17 -16.86
N LYS A 61 7.14 8.87 -17.48
CA LYS A 61 8.26 8.25 -18.17
C LYS A 61 9.16 7.48 -17.21
N SER A 62 9.52 8.06 -16.08
CA SER A 62 10.34 7.40 -15.06
C SER A 62 9.66 6.14 -14.52
N ILE A 63 8.35 6.21 -14.23
CA ILE A 63 7.57 5.06 -13.77
C ILE A 63 7.56 3.94 -14.83
N TRP A 64 7.39 4.30 -16.08
CA TRP A 64 7.44 3.33 -17.19
C TRP A 64 8.81 2.64 -17.30
N ASP A 65 9.88 3.41 -17.18
CA ASP A 65 11.25 2.91 -17.35
C ASP A 65 11.73 2.07 -16.14
N ASN A 66 11.32 2.43 -14.91
CA ASN A 66 11.92 1.89 -13.68
C ASN A 66 10.93 1.52 -12.57
N GLY A 67 9.63 1.80 -12.71
CA GLY A 67 8.64 1.62 -11.64
C GLY A 67 8.64 2.71 -10.57
N GLU A 68 9.50 3.72 -10.67
CA GLU A 68 9.68 4.83 -9.72
C GLU A 68 9.51 6.19 -10.42
N PRO A 69 9.06 7.23 -9.70
CA PRO A 69 8.63 7.27 -8.30
C PRO A 69 7.21 6.76 -8.08
N GLY A 70 6.88 6.35 -6.85
CA GLY A 70 5.48 6.21 -6.42
C GLY A 70 4.80 7.58 -6.43
N VAL A 71 3.50 7.66 -6.74
CA VAL A 71 2.75 8.91 -6.77
C VAL A 71 1.61 8.87 -5.77
N HIS A 72 1.63 9.80 -4.81
CA HIS A 72 0.60 9.93 -3.79
C HIS A 72 -0.29 11.13 -4.08
N ASN A 73 -1.59 10.90 -4.24
CA ASN A 73 -2.58 11.98 -4.20
C ASN A 73 -2.92 12.28 -2.74
N ASN A 74 -2.19 13.22 -2.15
CA ASN A 74 -2.23 13.44 -0.71
C ASN A 74 -3.58 13.97 -0.21
N ASP A 75 -4.31 14.70 -1.04
CA ASP A 75 -5.64 15.21 -0.67
C ASP A 75 -6.66 14.08 -0.61
N VAL A 76 -6.62 13.15 -1.59
CA VAL A 76 -7.49 11.96 -1.59
C VAL A 76 -7.13 11.02 -0.43
N ILE A 77 -5.85 10.80 -0.16
CA ILE A 77 -5.40 10.03 1.01
C ILE A 77 -5.99 10.61 2.30
N ASN A 78 -5.91 11.92 2.48
CA ASN A 78 -6.44 12.58 3.66
C ASN A 78 -7.99 12.68 3.67
N LEU A 79 -8.64 12.61 2.52
CA LEU A 79 -10.09 12.48 2.46
C LEU A 79 -10.56 11.17 3.12
N TRP A 80 -9.79 10.10 2.97
CA TRP A 80 -10.06 8.77 3.53
C TRP A 80 -9.35 8.49 4.87
N ASN A 81 -8.63 9.46 5.42
CA ASN A 81 -7.94 9.32 6.70
C ASN A 81 -8.93 9.03 7.83
N PRO A 82 -8.87 7.86 8.49
CA PRO A 82 -9.81 7.49 9.55
C PRO A 82 -9.59 8.25 10.86
N VAL A 83 -8.44 8.92 11.00
CA VAL A 83 -8.02 9.60 12.24
C VAL A 83 -7.72 11.09 12.00
N LYS A 84 -8.53 11.77 11.18
CA LYS A 84 -8.39 13.20 10.81
C LYS A 84 -8.24 14.13 11.99
N SER A 85 -8.92 13.83 13.09
CA SER A 85 -8.88 14.66 14.31
C SER A 85 -7.54 14.62 15.03
N ILE A 86 -6.68 13.66 14.72
CA ILE A 86 -5.38 13.47 15.35
C ILE A 86 -4.26 14.08 14.51
N GLY A 87 -4.32 13.91 13.19
CA GLY A 87 -3.30 14.43 12.29
C GLY A 87 -3.55 14.10 10.83
N SER A 88 -2.71 14.69 9.97
CA SER A 88 -2.71 14.43 8.54
C SER A 88 -1.71 13.32 8.19
N ILE A 89 -2.07 12.52 7.20
CA ILE A 89 -1.17 11.55 6.58
C ILE A 89 -0.27 12.31 5.60
N THR A 90 1.05 12.18 5.75
CA THR A 90 2.04 12.92 4.94
C THR A 90 2.97 12.00 4.16
N THR A 91 3.01 10.73 4.51
CA THR A 91 3.94 9.74 3.93
C THR A 91 3.31 8.36 3.89
N SER A 92 4.03 7.39 3.35
CA SER A 92 3.68 5.98 3.32
C SER A 92 4.92 5.13 3.60
N ASN A 93 4.75 3.81 3.67
CA ASN A 93 5.85 2.87 3.52
C ASN A 93 6.37 2.87 2.06
N PRO A 94 7.51 2.22 1.77
CA PRO A 94 8.13 2.26 0.44
C PRO A 94 7.20 1.84 -0.71
N CYS A 95 6.40 0.79 -0.53
CA CYS A 95 5.52 0.27 -1.58
C CYS A 95 4.14 0.96 -1.64
N SER A 96 3.88 1.93 -0.77
CA SER A 96 2.66 2.75 -0.72
C SER A 96 1.36 2.01 -0.33
N GLU A 97 1.44 0.78 0.17
CA GLU A 97 0.27 0.06 0.68
C GLU A 97 -0.15 0.51 2.08
N TYR A 98 0.76 1.09 2.87
CA TYR A 98 0.49 1.60 4.19
C TYR A 98 0.55 3.12 4.22
N VAL A 99 -0.61 3.75 4.20
CA VAL A 99 -0.79 5.21 4.31
C VAL A 99 -1.49 5.53 5.62
N PHE A 100 -0.74 6.01 6.59
CA PHE A 100 -1.22 6.33 7.92
C PHE A 100 -0.41 7.47 8.57
N LEU A 101 -0.66 7.74 9.85
CA LEU A 101 0.08 8.78 10.58
C LEU A 101 1.57 8.45 10.66
N ASN A 102 2.39 9.49 10.74
CA ASN A 102 3.82 9.37 10.97
C ASN A 102 4.10 8.66 12.31
N ASN A 103 5.30 8.10 12.44
CA ASN A 103 5.76 7.42 13.64
C ASN A 103 4.84 6.26 14.05
N THR A 104 4.41 5.49 13.06
CA THR A 104 3.65 4.25 13.24
C THR A 104 4.32 3.12 12.47
N SER A 105 3.95 1.89 12.75
CA SER A 105 4.38 0.72 11.99
C SER A 105 3.20 -0.18 11.66
N CYS A 106 3.40 -1.13 10.76
CA CYS A 106 2.39 -2.11 10.38
C CYS A 106 3.01 -3.51 10.44
N ASN A 107 2.47 -4.37 11.28
CA ASN A 107 2.86 -5.78 11.31
C ASN A 107 2.17 -6.51 10.16
N LEU A 108 2.97 -7.22 9.36
CA LEU A 108 2.50 -7.88 8.15
C LEU A 108 2.50 -9.40 8.31
N SER A 109 1.44 -10.05 7.80
CA SER A 109 1.41 -11.47 7.52
C SER A 109 0.66 -11.77 6.24
N SER A 110 0.96 -12.92 5.62
CA SER A 110 0.33 -13.32 4.37
C SER A 110 0.09 -14.83 4.35
N PHE A 111 -1.09 -15.22 3.87
CA PHE A 111 -1.47 -16.61 3.71
C PHE A 111 -1.21 -17.09 2.28
N ASN A 112 -0.73 -18.31 2.15
CA ASN A 112 -0.74 -19.00 0.87
C ASN A 112 -2.13 -19.62 0.65
N ALA A 113 -2.96 -18.97 -0.18
CA ALA A 113 -4.35 -19.39 -0.44
C ALA A 113 -4.45 -20.85 -0.91
N TYR A 114 -3.49 -21.32 -1.70
CA TYR A 114 -3.45 -22.69 -2.18
C TYR A 114 -3.43 -23.73 -1.04
N ARG A 115 -2.89 -23.40 0.12
CA ARG A 115 -2.80 -24.32 1.28
C ARG A 115 -4.14 -24.54 1.97
N PHE A 116 -5.15 -23.75 1.62
CA PHE A 116 -6.53 -23.90 2.11
C PHE A 116 -7.43 -24.59 1.09
N LEU A 117 -6.87 -25.16 0.03
CA LEU A 117 -7.60 -26.07 -0.85
C LEU A 117 -7.64 -27.47 -0.23
N THR A 118 -8.84 -28.02 -0.15
CA THR A 118 -9.14 -29.39 0.24
C THR A 118 -9.93 -30.07 -0.88
N LYS A 119 -10.44 -31.25 -0.65
CA LYS A 119 -11.31 -31.96 -1.59
C LYS A 119 -12.69 -32.18 -0.96
N ASP A 120 -13.72 -31.97 -1.76
CA ASP A 120 -15.08 -32.33 -1.38
C ASP A 120 -15.30 -33.86 -1.44
N GLU A 121 -16.54 -34.31 -1.20
CA GLU A 121 -16.92 -35.72 -1.21
C GLU A 121 -16.72 -36.37 -2.60
N ASP A 122 -16.79 -35.57 -3.69
CA ASP A 122 -16.57 -36.04 -5.04
C ASP A 122 -15.08 -35.96 -5.47
N GLY A 123 -14.19 -35.54 -4.56
CA GLY A 123 -12.75 -35.39 -4.82
C GLY A 123 -12.37 -34.11 -5.56
N LYS A 124 -13.29 -33.17 -5.75
CA LYS A 124 -13.02 -31.89 -6.41
C LYS A 124 -12.37 -30.90 -5.42
N PRO A 125 -11.44 -30.06 -5.89
CA PRO A 125 -10.82 -29.05 -5.05
C PRO A 125 -11.83 -27.97 -4.65
N VAL A 126 -11.86 -27.64 -3.35
CA VAL A 126 -12.69 -26.60 -2.75
C VAL A 126 -11.89 -25.86 -1.69
N PHE A 127 -12.26 -24.62 -1.37
CA PHE A 127 -11.65 -23.89 -0.27
C PHE A 127 -12.21 -24.32 1.09
N ASP A 128 -11.31 -24.58 2.02
CA ASP A 128 -11.62 -24.76 3.44
C ASP A 128 -11.73 -23.39 4.12
N ALA A 129 -12.95 -22.84 4.12
CA ALA A 129 -13.24 -21.53 4.68
C ALA A 129 -13.05 -21.49 6.20
N ASP A 130 -13.31 -22.60 6.90
CA ASP A 130 -13.17 -22.69 8.36
C ASP A 130 -11.69 -22.65 8.75
N ALA A 131 -10.84 -23.41 8.06
CA ALA A 131 -9.40 -23.38 8.27
C ALA A 131 -8.81 -21.99 7.98
N LEU A 132 -9.24 -21.33 6.89
CA LEU A 132 -8.81 -19.96 6.57
C LEU A 132 -9.23 -18.96 7.66
N THR A 133 -10.50 -19.03 8.09
CA THR A 133 -11.04 -18.17 9.16
C THR A 133 -10.29 -18.35 10.46
N HIS A 134 -10.03 -19.61 10.85
CA HIS A 134 -9.26 -19.92 12.05
C HIS A 134 -7.83 -19.37 11.97
N ALA A 135 -7.15 -19.61 10.86
CA ALA A 135 -5.79 -19.11 10.64
C ALA A 135 -5.72 -17.57 10.67
N ALA A 136 -6.70 -16.89 10.05
CA ALA A 136 -6.79 -15.42 10.05
C ALA A 136 -6.92 -14.86 11.47
N ARG A 137 -7.77 -15.43 12.29
CA ARG A 137 -7.92 -15.04 13.71
C ARG A 137 -6.63 -15.22 14.50
N LEU A 138 -5.94 -16.34 14.31
CA LEU A 138 -4.64 -16.57 14.94
C LEU A 138 -3.59 -15.55 14.48
N ALA A 139 -3.54 -15.23 13.18
CA ALA A 139 -2.63 -14.24 12.65
C ALA A 139 -2.88 -12.84 13.23
N MET A 140 -4.15 -12.45 13.40
CA MET A 140 -4.50 -11.18 14.08
C MET A 140 -4.00 -11.14 15.50
N VAL A 141 -4.22 -12.21 16.29
CA VAL A 141 -3.69 -12.30 17.66
C VAL A 141 -2.16 -12.22 17.67
N CYS A 142 -1.48 -12.94 16.77
CA CYS A 142 -0.02 -12.87 16.67
C CYS A 142 0.48 -11.48 16.29
N ALA A 143 -0.19 -10.80 15.35
CA ALA A 143 0.16 -9.46 14.94
C ALA A 143 0.00 -8.46 16.10
N ASP A 144 -1.07 -8.59 16.87
CA ASP A 144 -1.32 -7.77 18.06
C ASP A 144 -0.30 -8.00 19.17
N LEU A 145 0.07 -9.25 19.44
CA LEU A 145 1.13 -9.58 20.39
C LEU A 145 2.51 -9.03 19.96
N ASN A 146 2.76 -8.97 18.65
CA ASN A 146 4.00 -8.37 18.13
C ASN A 146 4.06 -6.86 18.38
N VAL A 147 2.94 -6.15 18.43
CA VAL A 147 2.92 -4.73 18.81
C VAL A 147 3.44 -4.56 20.24
N GLU A 148 3.05 -5.45 21.15
CA GLU A 148 3.46 -5.37 22.56
C GLU A 148 4.91 -5.76 22.83
N ARG A 149 5.48 -6.62 21.99
CA ARG A 149 6.78 -7.24 22.18
C ARG A 149 7.82 -6.85 21.15
N GLY A 150 7.43 -6.07 20.15
CA GLY A 150 8.32 -5.59 19.09
C GLY A 150 9.35 -4.60 19.63
N GLY A 151 10.54 -4.62 19.03
CA GLY A 151 11.55 -3.57 19.24
C GLY A 151 11.42 -2.51 18.17
N PHE A 152 11.43 -1.24 18.55
CA PHE A 152 11.33 -0.10 17.63
C PHE A 152 12.57 0.79 17.72
N PRO A 153 12.98 1.46 16.63
CA PRO A 153 14.22 2.23 16.61
C PRO A 153 14.18 3.50 17.45
N ILE A 154 12.98 4.07 17.67
CA ILE A 154 12.78 5.28 18.50
C ILE A 154 11.47 5.15 19.28
N GLU A 155 11.38 5.90 20.38
CA GLU A 155 10.24 5.85 21.31
C GLU A 155 8.93 6.29 20.66
N GLU A 156 8.95 7.33 19.84
CA GLU A 156 7.75 7.84 19.15
C GLU A 156 7.10 6.81 18.22
N ILE A 157 7.90 5.94 17.58
CA ILE A 157 7.37 4.84 16.75
C ILE A 157 6.78 3.75 17.65
N ALA A 158 7.41 3.45 18.79
CA ALA A 158 6.89 2.49 19.74
C ALA A 158 5.52 2.95 20.28
N GLU A 159 5.42 4.20 20.73
CA GLU A 159 4.16 4.79 21.21
C GLU A 159 3.07 4.82 20.13
N GLY A 160 3.41 5.30 18.93
CA GLY A 160 2.47 5.35 17.81
C GLY A 160 1.97 3.97 17.41
N THR A 161 2.86 2.99 17.33
CA THR A 161 2.52 1.61 17.01
C THR A 161 1.64 0.97 18.07
N TYR A 162 1.98 1.15 19.34
CA TYR A 162 1.18 0.66 20.47
C TYR A 162 -0.22 1.28 20.49
N LYS A 163 -0.31 2.59 20.23
CA LYS A 163 -1.55 3.33 20.26
C LYS A 163 -2.52 2.92 19.16
N TYR A 164 -2.01 2.71 17.94
CA TYR A 164 -2.86 2.47 16.76
C TYR A 164 -2.94 1.00 16.35
N ARG A 165 -1.98 0.18 16.73
CA ARG A 165 -1.96 -1.28 16.55
C ARG A 165 -2.25 -1.71 15.11
N THR A 166 -1.70 -0.99 14.15
CA THR A 166 -1.96 -1.21 12.72
C THR A 166 -1.33 -2.52 12.23
N THR A 167 -2.13 -3.30 11.50
CA THR A 167 -1.74 -4.61 10.96
C THR A 167 -2.14 -4.74 9.51
N GLY A 168 -1.37 -5.51 8.74
CA GLY A 168 -1.66 -5.86 7.37
C GLY A 168 -1.71 -7.37 7.21
N ILE A 169 -2.88 -7.91 6.84
CA ILE A 169 -3.07 -9.34 6.61
C ILE A 169 -3.54 -9.54 5.17
N GLY A 170 -2.74 -10.27 4.41
CA GLY A 170 -2.99 -10.52 3.00
C GLY A 170 -2.95 -11.99 2.63
N PHE A 171 -3.02 -12.25 1.35
CA PHE A 171 -2.88 -13.59 0.80
C PHE A 171 -2.11 -13.56 -0.51
N ALA A 172 -1.52 -14.70 -0.85
CA ALA A 172 -0.78 -14.93 -2.09
C ALA A 172 -1.27 -16.23 -2.74
N ASN A 173 -0.77 -16.49 -3.95
CA ASN A 173 -0.99 -17.73 -4.69
C ASN A 173 -2.47 -17.98 -5.08
N VAL A 174 -3.21 -16.91 -5.34
CA VAL A 174 -4.57 -17.00 -5.90
C VAL A 174 -4.51 -17.66 -7.28
N GLY A 175 -3.55 -17.25 -8.12
CA GLY A 175 -3.37 -17.84 -9.45
C GLY A 175 -3.17 -19.35 -9.40
N GLY A 176 -2.31 -19.86 -8.51
CA GLY A 176 -2.11 -21.29 -8.31
C GLY A 176 -3.38 -22.01 -7.81
N SER A 177 -4.15 -21.34 -6.95
CA SER A 177 -5.44 -21.86 -6.48
C SER A 177 -6.45 -21.98 -7.63
N LEU A 178 -6.56 -20.96 -8.47
CA LEU A 178 -7.44 -20.96 -9.65
C LEU A 178 -7.03 -22.07 -10.64
N MET A 179 -5.72 -22.24 -10.88
CA MET A 179 -5.23 -23.35 -11.72
C MET A 179 -5.64 -24.71 -11.18
N ALA A 180 -5.54 -24.92 -9.87
CA ALA A 180 -5.97 -26.17 -9.23
C ALA A 180 -7.49 -26.38 -9.31
N LEU A 181 -8.27 -25.30 -9.27
CA LEU A 181 -9.72 -25.33 -9.44
C LEU A 181 -10.15 -25.47 -10.92
N GLY A 182 -9.21 -25.35 -11.88
CA GLY A 182 -9.52 -25.38 -13.30
C GLY A 182 -10.19 -24.08 -13.81
N VAL A 183 -10.03 -22.99 -13.08
CA VAL A 183 -10.65 -21.70 -13.40
C VAL A 183 -9.62 -20.79 -14.09
N PRO A 184 -9.91 -20.20 -15.27
CA PRO A 184 -9.04 -19.25 -15.91
C PRO A 184 -8.82 -18.01 -15.05
N TYR A 185 -7.57 -17.53 -14.96
CA TYR A 185 -7.22 -16.35 -14.15
C TYR A 185 -8.00 -15.10 -14.59
N ASP A 186 -8.04 -14.84 -15.91
CA ASP A 186 -8.81 -13.75 -16.50
C ASP A 186 -10.24 -14.21 -16.85
N SER A 187 -11.04 -14.45 -15.82
CA SER A 187 -12.45 -14.81 -15.94
C SER A 187 -13.29 -14.15 -14.84
N ASP A 188 -14.59 -14.01 -15.06
CA ASP A 188 -15.50 -13.49 -14.03
C ASP A 188 -15.55 -14.41 -12.82
N GLU A 189 -15.47 -15.71 -13.02
CA GLU A 189 -15.42 -16.70 -11.95
C GLU A 189 -14.12 -16.55 -11.14
N GLY A 190 -12.97 -16.37 -11.79
CA GLY A 190 -11.69 -16.13 -11.11
C GLY A 190 -11.71 -14.86 -10.27
N ARG A 191 -12.26 -13.77 -10.80
CA ARG A 191 -12.45 -12.51 -10.06
C ARG A 191 -13.41 -12.68 -8.89
N TRP A 192 -14.47 -13.42 -9.07
CA TRP A 192 -15.43 -13.72 -8.00
C TRP A 192 -14.78 -14.51 -6.87
N ILE A 193 -14.05 -15.57 -7.18
CA ILE A 193 -13.33 -16.41 -6.18
C ILE A 193 -12.33 -15.52 -5.39
N ALA A 194 -11.53 -14.70 -6.08
CA ALA A 194 -10.59 -13.79 -5.44
C ALA A 194 -11.29 -12.80 -4.50
N SER A 195 -12.43 -12.26 -4.93
CA SER A 195 -13.27 -11.36 -4.11
C SER A 195 -13.83 -12.05 -2.87
N GLN A 196 -14.33 -13.29 -3.00
CA GLN A 196 -14.84 -14.06 -1.85
C GLN A 196 -13.73 -14.40 -0.86
N LEU A 197 -12.54 -14.77 -1.36
CA LEU A 197 -11.37 -15.04 -0.52
C LEU A 197 -10.96 -13.78 0.29
N CYS A 198 -10.91 -12.63 -0.37
CA CYS A 198 -10.60 -11.35 0.28
C CYS A 198 -11.67 -10.98 1.33
N SER A 199 -12.94 -11.14 1.00
CA SER A 199 -14.05 -10.85 1.89
C SER A 199 -14.04 -11.75 3.13
N ALA A 200 -13.82 -13.05 2.95
CA ALA A 200 -13.74 -14.02 4.04
C ALA A 200 -12.56 -13.71 4.97
N LEU A 201 -11.39 -13.44 4.40
CA LEU A 201 -10.20 -13.06 5.17
C LEU A 201 -10.44 -11.77 5.97
N THR A 202 -10.98 -10.73 5.33
CA THR A 202 -11.29 -9.46 5.98
C THR A 202 -12.30 -9.65 7.12
N ALA A 203 -13.40 -10.35 6.86
CA ALA A 203 -14.41 -10.62 7.88
C ALA A 203 -13.88 -11.43 9.08
N ALA A 204 -12.93 -12.34 8.84
CA ALA A 204 -12.30 -13.12 9.91
C ALA A 204 -11.34 -12.30 10.78
N CYS A 205 -10.73 -11.24 10.19
CA CYS A 205 -9.82 -10.35 10.90
C CYS A 205 -10.54 -9.29 11.75
N TRP A 206 -11.79 -8.96 11.42
CA TRP A 206 -12.64 -8.02 12.18
C TRP A 206 -13.40 -8.74 13.29
#